data_a1fa5e6a111ab6637c92d425ee651b04
#
_entry.id   a1fa5e6a111ab6637c92d425ee651b04
#
_cell.length_a   1.000
_cell.length_b   1.000
_cell.length_c   1.000
_cell.angle_alpha   90.00
_cell.angle_beta   90.00
_cell.angle_gamma   90.00
#
_symmetry.space_group_name_H-M   'P 1'
#
loop_
_entity.id
_entity.type
_entity.pdbx_description
1 polymer ?
#
loop_
_entity_poly.entity_id
_entity_poly.type
_entity_poly.pdbx_seq_one_letter_code
_entity_poly.pdbx_strand_id
1 'polypeptide(L)'
;MNSIVVCLFVFILGLLAVKIPAEFDRSEGPGRNPGSLEKRSSELSNAFQESSLITRRTVGKHNSDRWRKMNFAPVCFGTKNQEFGKFSVHYVSGGKLSAVKLVHLYGYVTCDTRYVSYWSYWGCGDYYSGDKIAVVITTATNHVLLPESQFIVAQGAKWSKVPGYTSVSPELELSFFNPYSVQSGQKLRLWYGEDLMNVGEGDNGGRACVDIYAIYI
;
A
#
# COMPACT_ATOMS: atom_id res chain seq x y z
N MET A 1 49.96 17.91 1.95
CA MET A 1 50.40 16.60 2.52
C MET A 1 49.13 15.82 2.85
N ASN A 2 49.04 14.66 2.22
CA ASN A 2 47.86 13.80 2.14
C ASN A 2 47.58 13.05 3.46
N SER A 3 46.32 12.79 3.73
CA SER A 3 45.92 11.57 4.43
C SER A 3 44.52 11.20 4.01
N ILE A 4 44.45 10.18 3.18
CA ILE A 4 43.28 9.43 2.79
C ILE A 4 43.03 8.42 3.89
N VAL A 5 41.87 8.49 4.58
CA VAL A 5 41.42 7.46 5.50
C VAL A 5 40.48 6.54 4.73
N VAL A 6 40.99 5.35 4.43
CA VAL A 6 40.20 4.24 3.86
C VAL A 6 39.56 3.48 5.01
N CYS A 7 38.23 3.58 5.16
CA CYS A 7 37.47 2.72 6.04
C CYS A 7 37.14 1.41 5.34
N LEU A 8 37.85 0.34 5.71
CA LEU A 8 37.50 -1.04 5.35
C LEU A 8 36.33 -1.50 6.21
N PHE A 9 35.16 -1.72 5.60
CA PHE A 9 34.08 -2.48 6.23
C PHE A 9 34.32 -3.97 6.02
N VAL A 10 34.66 -4.64 7.11
CA VAL A 10 34.73 -6.12 7.15
C VAL A 10 33.31 -6.64 7.40
N PHE A 11 32.74 -7.30 6.40
CA PHE A 11 31.50 -8.08 6.55
C PHE A 11 31.84 -9.39 7.26
N ILE A 12 31.40 -9.54 8.51
CA ILE A 12 31.39 -10.81 9.22
C ILE A 12 30.07 -11.53 8.88
N LEU A 13 30.16 -12.48 7.95
CA LEU A 13 29.14 -13.50 7.73
C LEU A 13 29.19 -14.53 8.86
N GLY A 14 28.27 -14.44 9.80
CA GLY A 14 28.07 -15.45 10.82
C GLY A 14 27.36 -16.67 10.24
N LEU A 15 28.13 -17.71 9.86
CA LEU A 15 27.63 -19.04 9.57
C LEU A 15 27.23 -19.73 10.88
N LEU A 16 25.94 -19.82 11.17
CA LEU A 16 25.40 -20.72 12.19
C LEU A 16 25.47 -22.16 11.67
N ALA A 17 26.52 -22.84 12.06
CA ALA A 17 26.64 -24.27 11.85
C ALA A 17 25.74 -25.01 12.85
N VAL A 18 24.63 -25.55 12.36
CA VAL A 18 23.79 -26.50 13.09
C VAL A 18 24.55 -27.84 13.12
N LYS A 19 25.08 -28.21 14.29
CA LYS A 19 25.62 -29.55 14.53
C LYS A 19 24.46 -30.55 14.54
N ILE A 20 24.42 -31.43 13.53
CA ILE A 20 23.60 -32.65 13.53
C ILE A 20 24.40 -33.73 14.25
N PRO A 21 23.92 -34.36 15.31
CA PRO A 21 24.57 -35.51 15.88
C PRO A 21 24.42 -36.71 14.93
N ALA A 22 25.53 -37.25 14.49
CA ALA A 22 25.60 -38.51 13.78
C ALA A 22 25.69 -39.62 14.81
N GLU A 23 24.59 -40.26 15.11
CA GLU A 23 24.55 -41.55 15.74
C GLU A 23 23.76 -42.51 14.86
N PHE A 24 24.50 -43.26 14.04
CA PHE A 24 23.94 -44.26 13.15
C PHE A 24 24.17 -45.62 13.80
N ASP A 25 23.18 -46.12 14.51
CA ASP A 25 23.15 -47.50 14.97
C ASP A 25 22.65 -48.39 13.82
N ARG A 26 23.51 -49.30 13.40
CA ARG A 26 23.30 -50.25 12.32
C ARG A 26 22.74 -51.54 12.93
N SER A 27 21.41 -51.64 12.99
CA SER A 27 20.76 -52.93 13.18
C SER A 27 20.00 -53.31 11.89
N GLU A 28 20.53 -54.35 11.22
CA GLU A 28 19.90 -54.92 10.03
C GLU A 28 18.60 -55.65 10.44
N GLY A 29 17.46 -55.16 9.93
CA GLY A 29 16.15 -55.83 9.96
C GLY A 29 15.63 -56.07 8.55
N PRO A 30 14.89 -57.16 8.30
CA PRO A 30 14.63 -57.68 6.95
C PRO A 30 13.65 -56.87 6.16
N GLY A 31 14.01 -56.60 4.90
CA GLY A 31 13.11 -56.44 3.76
C GLY A 31 12.02 -55.33 3.81
N ARG A 32 12.40 -54.08 3.61
CA ARG A 32 11.41 -53.01 3.23
C ARG A 32 11.40 -52.81 1.74
N ASN A 33 10.21 -53.00 1.18
CA ASN A 33 9.90 -52.78 -0.24
C ASN A 33 10.14 -51.31 -0.63
N PRO A 34 11.01 -50.99 -1.59
CA PRO A 34 11.39 -49.59 -1.93
C PRO A 34 10.21 -48.76 -2.42
N GLY A 35 9.17 -49.36 -2.97
CA GLY A 35 7.97 -48.64 -3.46
C GLY A 35 7.09 -47.98 -2.39
N SER A 36 7.23 -48.38 -1.10
CA SER A 36 6.42 -47.83 -0.01
C SER A 36 6.94 -46.49 0.51
N LEU A 37 8.25 -46.22 0.38
CA LEU A 37 8.87 -44.97 0.82
C LEU A 37 8.61 -43.83 -0.17
N GLU A 38 8.64 -44.13 -1.46
CA GLU A 38 8.39 -43.16 -2.53
C GLU A 38 6.93 -42.68 -2.55
N LYS A 39 6.00 -43.61 -2.33
CA LYS A 39 4.56 -43.29 -2.21
C LYS A 39 4.25 -42.40 -1.00
N ARG A 40 4.90 -42.67 0.14
CA ARG A 40 4.72 -41.88 1.37
C ARG A 40 5.35 -40.49 1.28
N SER A 41 6.47 -40.33 0.55
CA SER A 41 7.08 -39.03 0.28
C SER A 41 6.21 -38.17 -0.64
N SER A 42 5.59 -38.75 -1.68
CA SER A 42 4.70 -38.01 -2.57
C SER A 42 3.39 -37.61 -1.88
N GLU A 43 2.83 -38.45 -1.02
CA GLU A 43 1.63 -38.12 -0.23
C GLU A 43 1.88 -36.99 0.77
N LEU A 44 3.06 -36.97 1.44
CA LEU A 44 3.46 -35.88 2.34
C LEU A 44 3.70 -34.57 1.60
N SER A 45 4.32 -34.59 0.42
CA SER A 45 4.55 -33.39 -0.38
C SER A 45 3.22 -32.80 -0.89
N ASN A 46 2.29 -33.64 -1.31
CA ASN A 46 0.96 -33.19 -1.77
C ASN A 46 0.14 -32.61 -0.60
N ALA A 47 0.16 -33.25 0.57
CA ALA A 47 -0.52 -32.73 1.75
C ALA A 47 0.02 -31.39 2.22
N PHE A 48 1.36 -31.21 2.12
CA PHE A 48 2.01 -29.92 2.45
C PHE A 48 1.65 -28.83 1.44
N GLN A 49 1.59 -29.15 0.15
CA GLN A 49 1.17 -28.23 -0.90
C GLN A 49 -0.31 -27.83 -0.76
N GLU A 50 -1.19 -28.78 -0.48
CA GLU A 50 -2.61 -28.48 -0.24
C GLU A 50 -2.83 -27.63 1.02
N SER A 51 -2.14 -27.89 2.12
CA SER A 51 -2.23 -27.09 3.34
C SER A 51 -1.74 -25.64 3.10
N SER A 52 -0.68 -25.46 2.30
CA SER A 52 -0.16 -24.14 1.95
C SER A 52 -1.12 -23.35 1.05
N LEU A 53 -1.82 -24.03 0.13
CA LEU A 53 -2.84 -23.43 -0.75
C LEU A 53 -4.09 -23.04 0.04
N ILE A 54 -4.52 -23.88 1.00
CA ILE A 54 -5.66 -23.59 1.87
C ILE A 54 -5.34 -22.38 2.77
N THR A 55 -4.14 -22.33 3.36
CA THR A 55 -3.71 -21.21 4.19
C THR A 55 -3.65 -19.91 3.39
N ARG A 56 -3.12 -19.94 2.16
CA ARG A 56 -3.12 -18.76 1.26
C ARG A 56 -4.52 -18.32 0.85
N ARG A 57 -5.44 -19.27 0.59
CA ARG A 57 -6.84 -18.95 0.25
C ARG A 57 -7.61 -18.37 1.44
N THR A 58 -7.41 -18.87 2.64
CA THR A 58 -8.11 -18.37 3.84
C THR A 58 -7.59 -17.01 4.29
N VAL A 59 -6.27 -16.79 4.26
CA VAL A 59 -5.67 -15.48 4.59
C VAL A 59 -6.05 -14.41 3.57
N GLY A 60 -6.02 -14.72 2.26
CA GLY A 60 -6.45 -13.80 1.20
C GLY A 60 -7.94 -13.44 1.28
N LYS A 61 -8.80 -14.42 1.54
CA LYS A 61 -10.25 -14.23 1.60
C LYS A 61 -10.69 -13.40 2.83
N HIS A 62 -10.02 -13.56 3.98
CA HIS A 62 -10.38 -12.85 5.21
C HIS A 62 -10.01 -11.36 5.17
N ASN A 63 -9.06 -10.95 4.34
CA ASN A 63 -8.65 -9.55 4.25
C ASN A 63 -9.45 -8.77 3.18
N SER A 64 -9.87 -9.43 2.09
CA SER A 64 -10.71 -8.80 1.05
C SER A 64 -12.14 -8.53 1.51
N ASP A 65 -12.69 -9.36 2.42
CA ASP A 65 -14.08 -9.24 2.87
C ASP A 65 -14.35 -8.04 3.80
N ARG A 66 -13.31 -7.39 4.31
CA ARG A 66 -13.46 -6.20 5.18
C ARG A 66 -13.54 -4.88 4.42
N TRP A 67 -13.06 -4.82 3.18
CA TRP A 67 -13.09 -3.62 2.37
C TRP A 67 -14.49 -3.40 1.76
N ARG A 68 -15.10 -2.28 2.07
CA ARG A 68 -16.41 -1.87 1.54
C ARG A 68 -16.22 -0.78 0.49
N LYS A 69 -16.71 -1.00 -0.72
CA LYS A 69 -16.66 0.01 -1.79
C LYS A 69 -17.55 1.21 -1.42
N MET A 70 -17.01 2.43 -1.58
CA MET A 70 -17.67 3.68 -1.19
C MET A 70 -18.29 4.43 -2.37
N ASN A 71 -17.97 4.07 -3.60
CA ASN A 71 -18.43 4.76 -4.81
C ASN A 71 -19.08 3.78 -5.79
N PHE A 72 -20.13 4.24 -6.49
CA PHE A 72 -20.78 3.48 -7.57
C PHE A 72 -20.14 3.75 -8.92
N ALA A 73 -19.68 4.98 -9.15
CA ALA A 73 -18.95 5.41 -10.34
C ALA A 73 -17.55 5.87 -9.93
N PRO A 74 -16.57 5.85 -10.85
CA PRO A 74 -15.22 6.32 -10.54
C PRO A 74 -15.23 7.74 -9.96
N VAL A 75 -14.43 7.95 -8.92
CA VAL A 75 -14.21 9.27 -8.33
C VAL A 75 -12.97 9.87 -8.97
N CYS A 76 -13.13 10.97 -9.67
CA CYS A 76 -12.05 11.62 -10.39
C CYS A 76 -11.66 12.93 -9.71
N PHE A 77 -10.36 13.21 -9.68
CA PHE A 77 -9.79 14.47 -9.17
C PHE A 77 -8.78 15.03 -10.17
N GLY A 78 -8.72 16.33 -10.27
CA GLY A 78 -7.71 17.08 -11.03
C GLY A 78 -6.64 17.64 -10.11
N THR A 79 -5.77 18.49 -10.66
CA THR A 79 -4.59 19.01 -9.96
C THR A 79 -4.65 20.52 -9.75
N LYS A 80 -5.70 21.19 -10.22
CA LYS A 80 -5.90 22.65 -10.15
C LYS A 80 -7.37 23.03 -10.26
N ASN A 81 -7.68 24.29 -10.00
CA ASN A 81 -9.01 24.90 -10.15
C ASN A 81 -10.09 24.27 -9.24
N GLN A 82 -9.71 23.71 -8.09
CA GLN A 82 -10.59 23.05 -7.13
C GLN A 82 -11.31 21.82 -7.70
N GLU A 83 -10.61 21.04 -8.52
CA GLU A 83 -11.14 19.83 -9.15
C GLU A 83 -11.07 18.59 -8.24
N PHE A 84 -11.63 18.69 -7.06
CA PHE A 84 -11.67 17.54 -6.14
C PHE A 84 -12.74 16.52 -6.50
N GLY A 85 -12.45 15.26 -6.21
CA GLY A 85 -13.41 14.15 -6.26
C GLY A 85 -14.32 14.15 -5.04
N LYS A 86 -15.62 13.85 -5.21
CA LYS A 86 -16.61 13.76 -4.12
C LYS A 86 -17.03 12.31 -3.92
N PHE A 87 -17.07 11.88 -2.68
CA PHE A 87 -17.65 10.59 -2.30
C PHE A 87 -18.33 10.68 -0.94
N SER A 88 -19.07 9.64 -0.57
CA SER A 88 -19.85 9.65 0.67
C SER A 88 -19.63 8.39 1.47
N VAL A 89 -19.73 8.52 2.77
CA VAL A 89 -19.77 7.37 3.68
C VAL A 89 -21.12 6.67 3.53
N HIS A 90 -21.09 5.40 3.18
CA HIS A 90 -22.28 4.54 3.11
C HIS A 90 -22.25 3.48 4.22
N TYR A 91 -22.55 3.91 5.45
CA TYR A 91 -22.65 3.00 6.57
C TYR A 91 -23.96 3.25 7.32
N VAL A 92 -24.69 2.17 7.64
CA VAL A 92 -26.10 2.26 8.10
C VAL A 92 -26.22 2.64 9.58
N SER A 93 -25.19 2.44 10.38
CA SER A 93 -25.19 2.77 11.82
C SER A 93 -23.84 3.33 12.21
N GLY A 94 -23.80 4.60 12.60
CA GLY A 94 -22.60 5.37 12.98
C GLY A 94 -21.39 4.53 13.32
N GLY A 95 -20.43 4.44 12.39
CA GLY A 95 -19.24 3.64 12.50
C GLY A 95 -17.99 4.49 12.59
N LYS A 96 -16.86 3.83 12.82
CA LYS A 96 -15.57 4.47 12.77
C LYS A 96 -14.82 3.96 11.55
N LEU A 97 -14.25 4.87 10.75
CA LEU A 97 -13.33 4.58 9.66
C LEU A 97 -11.97 4.21 10.23
N SER A 98 -11.50 3.00 9.93
CA SER A 98 -10.18 2.52 10.32
C SER A 98 -9.15 2.74 9.21
N ALA A 99 -9.56 2.57 7.94
CA ALA A 99 -8.70 2.78 6.78
C ALA A 99 -9.51 3.12 5.53
N VAL A 100 -8.85 3.79 4.58
CA VAL A 100 -9.35 4.05 3.23
C VAL A 100 -8.34 3.54 2.22
N LYS A 101 -8.82 2.80 1.20
CA LYS A 101 -8.01 2.37 0.06
C LYS A 101 -8.49 3.07 -1.19
N LEU A 102 -7.54 3.63 -1.94
CA LEU A 102 -7.71 4.19 -3.26
C LEU A 102 -7.13 3.21 -4.28
N VAL A 103 -7.90 2.77 -5.25
CA VAL A 103 -7.46 1.91 -6.35
C VAL A 103 -7.47 2.74 -7.63
N HIS A 104 -6.31 2.92 -8.25
CA HIS A 104 -6.21 3.65 -9.51
C HIS A 104 -6.92 2.89 -10.63
N LEU A 105 -7.73 3.59 -11.42
CA LEU A 105 -8.44 3.03 -12.55
C LEU A 105 -7.86 3.51 -13.88
N TYR A 106 -7.79 4.81 -14.07
CA TYR A 106 -7.26 5.44 -15.29
C TYR A 106 -6.93 6.91 -15.07
N GLY A 107 -6.19 7.48 -16.03
CA GLY A 107 -5.74 8.86 -16.00
C GLY A 107 -4.45 9.06 -15.21
N TYR A 108 -3.87 10.23 -15.34
CA TYR A 108 -2.61 10.60 -14.72
C TYR A 108 -2.69 12.04 -14.23
N VAL A 109 -1.88 12.35 -13.23
CA VAL A 109 -1.67 13.69 -12.67
C VAL A 109 -0.20 14.05 -12.70
N THR A 110 0.10 15.33 -12.70
CA THR A 110 1.47 15.84 -12.61
C THR A 110 1.50 17.19 -11.88
N CYS A 111 2.59 17.47 -11.20
CA CYS A 111 2.88 18.79 -10.64
C CYS A 111 3.58 19.73 -11.64
N ASP A 112 3.90 19.24 -12.85
CA ASP A 112 4.50 20.05 -13.89
C ASP A 112 4.33 19.37 -15.25
N THR A 113 3.53 19.96 -16.11
CA THR A 113 3.19 19.41 -17.42
C THR A 113 4.34 19.41 -18.42
N ARG A 114 5.44 20.13 -18.15
CA ARG A 114 6.60 20.23 -19.03
C ARG A 114 7.43 18.95 -19.07
N TYR A 115 7.31 18.08 -18.04
CA TYR A 115 8.13 16.88 -17.90
C TYR A 115 7.29 15.62 -17.97
N VAL A 116 7.56 14.77 -18.97
CA VAL A 116 6.85 13.50 -19.17
C VAL A 116 7.06 12.54 -17.98
N SER A 117 8.25 12.52 -17.39
CA SER A 117 8.56 11.66 -16.24
C SER A 117 7.86 12.06 -14.94
N TYR A 118 7.21 13.24 -14.89
CA TYR A 118 6.47 13.69 -13.72
C TYR A 118 5.02 13.22 -13.69
N TRP A 119 4.52 12.61 -14.77
CA TRP A 119 3.18 12.04 -14.81
C TRP A 119 3.11 10.75 -13.98
N SER A 120 2.11 10.65 -13.11
CA SER A 120 1.94 9.54 -12.17
C SER A 120 0.46 9.39 -11.77
N TYR A 121 0.15 8.44 -10.90
CA TYR A 121 -1.22 8.23 -10.42
C TYR A 121 -1.57 9.16 -9.25
N TRP A 122 -0.58 9.44 -8.37
CA TRP A 122 -0.83 10.04 -7.06
C TRP A 122 0.01 11.26 -6.74
N GLY A 123 0.95 11.65 -7.60
CA GLY A 123 1.91 12.67 -7.24
C GLY A 123 2.57 13.34 -8.44
N CYS A 124 3.90 13.34 -8.46
CA CYS A 124 4.69 13.99 -9.49
C CYS A 124 5.83 13.09 -10.00
N GLY A 125 5.51 11.85 -10.37
CA GLY A 125 6.43 10.91 -11.00
C GLY A 125 7.81 10.87 -10.34
N ASP A 126 8.86 11.05 -11.15
CA ASP A 126 10.26 11.04 -10.70
C ASP A 126 10.66 12.29 -9.90
N TYR A 127 9.86 13.34 -9.91
CA TYR A 127 10.09 14.48 -9.04
C TYR A 127 10.03 14.00 -7.58
N TYR A 128 10.96 14.44 -6.75
CA TYR A 128 11.12 13.94 -5.39
C TYR A 128 11.37 12.41 -5.29
N SER A 129 12.06 11.80 -6.26
CA SER A 129 12.39 10.36 -6.26
C SER A 129 11.17 9.41 -6.33
N GLY A 130 9.99 9.91 -6.74
CA GLY A 130 8.78 9.12 -6.91
C GLY A 130 8.16 8.57 -5.61
N ASP A 131 8.76 8.77 -4.45
CA ASP A 131 8.33 8.22 -3.15
C ASP A 131 7.33 9.10 -2.40
N LYS A 132 6.89 10.20 -3.04
CA LYS A 132 5.91 11.10 -2.46
C LYS A 132 4.59 11.05 -3.23
N ILE A 133 3.52 11.12 -2.48
CA ILE A 133 2.16 11.25 -3.00
C ILE A 133 1.62 12.65 -2.65
N ALA A 134 0.79 13.19 -3.52
CA ALA A 134 0.15 14.49 -3.36
C ALA A 134 -1.34 14.39 -3.06
N VAL A 135 -1.92 13.19 -3.03
CA VAL A 135 -3.34 13.02 -2.76
C VAL A 135 -3.66 13.06 -1.28
N VAL A 136 -4.75 13.74 -0.94
CA VAL A 136 -5.28 13.84 0.42
C VAL A 136 -6.79 13.64 0.44
N ILE A 137 -7.29 13.05 1.53
CA ILE A 137 -8.72 12.93 1.81
C ILE A 137 -9.10 13.93 2.88
N THR A 138 -10.17 14.70 2.63
CA THR A 138 -10.64 15.74 3.55
C THR A 138 -12.12 15.56 3.87
N THR A 139 -12.55 16.26 4.93
CA THR A 139 -13.98 16.55 5.17
C THR A 139 -14.54 17.48 4.08
N ALA A 140 -15.85 17.70 4.10
CA ALA A 140 -16.51 18.68 3.23
C ALA A 140 -16.04 20.13 3.49
N THR A 141 -15.43 20.41 4.64
CA THR A 141 -14.85 21.70 5.02
C THR A 141 -13.34 21.78 4.80
N ASN A 142 -12.76 20.86 4.01
CA ASN A 142 -11.34 20.79 3.68
C ASN A 142 -10.39 20.49 4.88
N HIS A 143 -10.92 19.99 6.00
CA HIS A 143 -10.06 19.46 7.06
C HIS A 143 -9.43 18.16 6.60
N VAL A 144 -8.09 18.08 6.56
CA VAL A 144 -7.35 16.90 6.11
C VAL A 144 -7.49 15.77 7.12
N LEU A 145 -7.91 14.60 6.63
CA LEU A 145 -8.05 13.36 7.40
C LEU A 145 -6.93 12.38 7.11
N LEU A 146 -6.62 12.15 5.83
CA LEU A 146 -5.61 11.19 5.37
C LEU A 146 -4.81 11.75 4.18
N PRO A 147 -3.52 11.41 4.07
CA PRO A 147 -2.72 10.74 5.10
C PRO A 147 -2.66 11.55 6.38
N GLU A 148 -2.48 10.88 7.54
CA GLU A 148 -2.32 11.59 8.82
C GLU A 148 -1.08 12.49 8.83
N SER A 149 -1.09 13.52 9.67
CA SER A 149 -0.15 14.63 9.65
C SER A 149 1.33 14.25 9.74
N GLN A 150 1.66 13.13 10.42
CA GLN A 150 3.04 12.64 10.53
C GLN A 150 3.61 12.10 9.21
N PHE A 151 2.77 11.76 8.24
CA PHE A 151 3.21 11.37 6.90
C PHE A 151 3.36 12.57 5.95
N ILE A 152 2.82 13.74 6.30
CA ILE A 152 2.90 14.94 5.48
C ILE A 152 4.27 15.59 5.68
N VAL A 153 5.10 15.53 4.63
CA VAL A 153 6.47 16.04 4.64
C VAL A 153 6.60 17.49 4.12
N ALA A 154 5.57 17.98 3.40
CA ALA A 154 5.49 19.37 2.94
C ALA A 154 4.09 19.93 3.20
N GLN A 155 3.91 20.63 4.32
CA GLN A 155 2.60 21.09 4.78
C GLN A 155 1.92 22.08 3.83
N GLY A 156 2.70 22.93 3.14
CA GLY A 156 2.17 23.95 2.22
C GLY A 156 1.47 23.36 0.99
N ALA A 157 1.90 22.23 0.50
CA ALA A 157 1.36 21.55 -0.69
C ALA A 157 0.79 20.16 -0.37
N LYS A 158 0.78 19.75 0.90
CA LYS A 158 0.27 18.46 1.39
C LYS A 158 0.93 17.23 0.76
N TRP A 159 2.21 17.36 0.37
CA TRP A 159 2.99 16.20 -0.04
C TRP A 159 3.24 15.25 1.12
N SER A 160 3.04 13.98 0.90
CA SER A 160 3.18 12.93 1.92
C SER A 160 4.15 11.85 1.50
N LYS A 161 4.83 11.26 2.48
CA LYS A 161 5.64 10.05 2.31
C LYS A 161 5.01 8.93 3.13
N VAL A 162 4.29 8.04 2.46
CA VAL A 162 3.61 6.89 3.08
C VAL A 162 4.46 5.64 2.84
N PRO A 163 4.93 4.95 3.90
CA PRO A 163 5.78 3.78 3.74
C PRO A 163 5.15 2.71 2.85
N GLY A 164 5.95 2.17 1.92
CA GLY A 164 5.51 1.13 0.99
C GLY A 164 4.80 1.62 -0.27
N TYR A 165 4.55 2.93 -0.41
CA TYR A 165 3.87 3.50 -1.57
C TYR A 165 4.74 4.51 -2.31
N THR A 166 4.48 4.59 -3.62
CA THR A 166 5.09 5.56 -4.53
C THR A 166 4.00 6.28 -5.31
N SER A 167 4.38 7.31 -6.06
CA SER A 167 3.48 8.06 -6.94
C SER A 167 2.82 7.22 -8.05
N VAL A 168 3.34 6.01 -8.33
CA VAL A 168 2.84 5.07 -9.35
C VAL A 168 2.34 3.74 -8.76
N SER A 169 2.17 3.63 -7.47
CA SER A 169 1.56 2.44 -6.86
C SER A 169 0.16 2.21 -7.42
N PRO A 170 -0.27 0.98 -7.75
CA PRO A 170 -1.60 0.73 -8.30
C PRO A 170 -2.74 1.02 -7.32
N GLU A 171 -2.43 0.98 -6.03
CA GLU A 171 -3.35 1.33 -4.95
C GLU A 171 -2.61 2.01 -3.80
N LEU A 172 -3.36 2.75 -2.97
CA LEU A 172 -2.89 3.35 -1.72
C LEU A 172 -3.81 2.91 -0.58
N GLU A 173 -3.26 2.33 0.48
CA GLU A 173 -3.98 2.09 1.72
C GLU A 173 -3.55 3.10 2.77
N LEU A 174 -4.49 3.93 3.21
CA LEU A 174 -4.28 5.01 4.16
C LEU A 174 -5.05 4.70 5.44
N SER A 175 -4.35 4.46 6.54
CA SER A 175 -4.94 4.06 7.82
C SER A 175 -4.95 5.20 8.83
N PHE A 176 -5.96 5.16 9.71
CA PHE A 176 -6.03 6.03 10.88
C PHE A 176 -5.36 5.34 12.06
N PHE A 177 -4.53 6.05 12.82
CA PHE A 177 -4.05 5.57 14.12
C PHE A 177 -5.19 5.41 15.11
N ASN A 178 -6.07 6.43 15.16
CA ASN A 178 -7.29 6.38 15.92
C ASN A 178 -8.47 6.42 14.95
N PRO A 179 -9.30 5.38 14.91
CA PRO A 179 -10.41 5.31 13.97
C PRO A 179 -11.30 6.56 14.01
N TYR A 180 -11.54 7.14 12.85
CA TYR A 180 -12.28 8.39 12.68
C TYR A 180 -13.79 8.15 12.69
N SER A 181 -14.53 8.81 13.60
CA SER A 181 -15.98 8.71 13.69
C SER A 181 -16.65 9.34 12.47
N VAL A 182 -17.53 8.61 11.81
CA VAL A 182 -18.26 9.04 10.61
C VAL A 182 -19.75 8.79 10.76
N GLN A 183 -20.53 9.58 10.01
CA GLN A 183 -21.98 9.42 9.90
C GLN A 183 -22.35 8.94 8.48
N SER A 184 -23.45 8.19 8.38
CA SER A 184 -24.00 7.81 7.07
C SER A 184 -24.34 9.05 6.27
N GLY A 185 -23.95 9.06 4.99
CA GLY A 185 -24.12 10.22 4.10
C GLY A 185 -23.08 11.32 4.26
N GLN A 186 -22.15 11.21 5.24
CA GLN A 186 -21.08 12.20 5.40
C GLN A 186 -20.28 12.34 4.10
N LYS A 187 -20.11 13.57 3.65
CA LYS A 187 -19.37 13.90 2.42
C LYS A 187 -17.89 14.02 2.72
N LEU A 188 -17.08 13.35 1.90
CA LEU A 188 -15.63 13.43 1.89
C LEU A 188 -15.15 13.88 0.50
N ARG A 189 -13.95 14.40 0.44
CA ARG A 189 -13.32 14.88 -0.79
C ARG A 189 -11.95 14.24 -0.99
N LEU A 190 -11.64 13.92 -2.22
CA LEU A 190 -10.31 13.49 -2.66
C LEU A 190 -9.68 14.64 -3.44
N TRP A 191 -8.53 15.11 -2.99
CA TRP A 191 -7.83 16.25 -3.54
C TRP A 191 -6.43 15.91 -4.00
N TYR A 192 -5.93 16.67 -4.97
CA TYR A 192 -4.51 16.89 -5.14
C TYR A 192 -4.07 17.98 -4.15
N GLY A 193 -2.96 17.78 -3.44
CA GLY A 193 -2.61 18.62 -2.29
C GLY A 193 -2.33 20.08 -2.66
N GLU A 194 -1.66 20.34 -3.78
CA GLU A 194 -1.40 21.70 -4.27
C GLU A 194 -2.69 22.43 -4.64
N ASP A 195 -3.64 21.76 -5.29
CA ASP A 195 -4.97 22.29 -5.60
C ASP A 195 -5.77 22.62 -4.32
N LEU A 196 -5.72 21.72 -3.31
CA LEU A 196 -6.34 22.00 -2.01
C LEU A 196 -5.77 23.24 -1.34
N MET A 197 -4.46 23.44 -1.44
CA MET A 197 -3.74 24.55 -0.81
C MET A 197 -3.68 25.80 -1.68
N ASN A 198 -4.11 25.72 -2.94
CA ASN A 198 -4.03 26.77 -3.95
C ASN A 198 -2.58 27.30 -4.07
N VAL A 199 -1.60 26.39 -4.18
CA VAL A 199 -0.18 26.71 -4.30
C VAL A 199 0.47 25.88 -5.40
N GLY A 200 1.31 26.51 -6.23
CA GLY A 200 2.09 25.81 -7.27
C GLY A 200 1.27 25.22 -8.41
N GLU A 201 -0.04 25.41 -8.44
CA GLU A 201 -0.92 24.67 -9.36
C GLU A 201 -0.91 25.20 -10.82
N GLY A 202 -0.16 26.26 -11.11
CA GLY A 202 -0.18 26.90 -12.44
C GLY A 202 0.37 26.01 -13.56
N ASP A 203 1.36 25.17 -13.27
CA ASP A 203 1.97 24.22 -14.20
C ASP A 203 1.52 22.78 -13.98
N ASN A 204 0.65 22.54 -12.98
CA ASN A 204 0.03 21.26 -12.76
C ASN A 204 -0.89 20.84 -13.92
N GLY A 205 -1.11 19.54 -14.07
CA GLY A 205 -2.01 19.03 -15.09
C GLY A 205 -2.51 17.63 -14.84
N GLY A 206 -3.54 17.29 -15.61
CA GLY A 206 -4.10 15.95 -15.63
C GLY A 206 -5.24 15.72 -14.66
N ARG A 207 -5.82 14.53 -14.78
CA ARG A 207 -6.91 14.04 -13.97
C ARG A 207 -6.77 12.54 -13.79
N ALA A 208 -6.91 12.05 -12.57
CA ALA A 208 -6.92 10.63 -12.27
C ALA A 208 -8.27 10.22 -11.67
N CYS A 209 -8.67 8.98 -11.96
CA CYS A 209 -9.93 8.40 -11.50
C CYS A 209 -9.67 7.12 -10.73
N VAL A 210 -10.42 6.92 -9.65
CA VAL A 210 -10.18 5.85 -8.68
C VAL A 210 -11.48 5.19 -8.23
N ASP A 211 -11.35 3.95 -7.76
CA ASP A 211 -12.30 3.34 -6.85
C ASP A 211 -11.84 3.55 -5.40
N ILE A 212 -12.79 3.76 -4.51
CA ILE A 212 -12.54 4.04 -3.09
C ILE A 212 -13.19 2.93 -2.25
N TYR A 213 -12.41 2.37 -1.34
CA TYR A 213 -12.86 1.37 -0.38
C TYR A 213 -12.55 1.83 1.05
N ALA A 214 -13.31 1.34 2.01
CA ALA A 214 -13.12 1.63 3.42
C ALA A 214 -13.22 0.38 4.28
N ILE A 215 -12.49 0.39 5.41
CA ILE A 215 -12.69 -0.53 6.53
C ILE A 215 -13.39 0.25 7.63
N TYR A 216 -14.51 -0.28 8.11
CA TYR A 216 -15.24 0.22 9.26
C TYR A 216 -15.09 -0.72 10.46
N ILE A 217 -15.10 -0.15 11.67
CA ILE A 217 -15.08 -0.90 12.94
C ILE A 217 -16.15 -0.35 13.90
#